data_9d19bc190460e3e97a03009edaef7bd3
#
_entry.id   9d19bc190460e3e97a03009edaef7bd3
#
_cell.length_a   1.000
_cell.length_b   1.000
_cell.length_c   1.000
_cell.angle_alpha   90.00
_cell.angle_beta   90.00
_cell.angle_gamma   90.00
#
_symmetry.space_group_name_H-M   'P 1'
#
loop_
_entity.id
_entity.type
_entity.pdbx_description
1 polymer ?
#
loop_
_entity_poly.entity_id
_entity_poly.type
_entity_poly.pdbx_seq_one_letter_code
_entity_poly.pdbx_strand_id
1 'polypeptide(L)'
;QIDILKPGMLYNYGICSVIPVSLFHDVPCFGFKLHFKSGKVFYATDTGTLSGISARNYDLYLLEANYVDEEIRQRMDEKRARGEYCYEQRSLKYHLSKAQCDDFIVKNAGPMSEFAYLHCHVDRERHEDGTESKPLTEWEQDVAEESDW
;
A
#
# COMPACT_ATOMS: atom_id res chain seq x y z
N GLN A 1 6.90 2.43 -29.02
CA GLN A 1 6.07 1.23 -28.94
C GLN A 1 5.52 1.12 -27.53
N ILE A 2 4.22 0.86 -27.36
CA ILE A 2 3.56 0.66 -26.07
C ILE A 2 3.22 -0.82 -25.97
N ASP A 3 3.71 -1.49 -24.91
CA ASP A 3 3.41 -2.89 -24.67
C ASP A 3 2.24 -2.98 -23.65
N ILE A 4 1.24 -3.79 -23.99
CA ILE A 4 0.11 -4.05 -23.11
C ILE A 4 0.39 -5.33 -22.33
N LEU A 5 0.55 -5.20 -20.99
CA LEU A 5 0.81 -6.34 -20.11
C LEU A 5 -0.51 -7.00 -19.71
N LYS A 6 -0.54 -8.33 -19.74
CA LYS A 6 -1.67 -9.13 -19.27
C LYS A 6 -1.37 -9.70 -17.88
N PRO A 7 -2.33 -9.64 -16.93
CA PRO A 7 -2.16 -10.24 -15.60
C PRO A 7 -1.78 -11.72 -15.67
N GLY A 8 -0.90 -12.14 -14.77
CA GLY A 8 -0.41 -13.52 -14.66
C GLY A 8 0.64 -13.93 -15.70
N MET A 9 0.95 -13.08 -16.67
CA MET A 9 1.99 -13.37 -17.67
C MET A 9 3.34 -12.81 -17.22
N LEU A 10 4.41 -13.56 -17.48
CA LEU A 10 5.78 -13.13 -17.20
C LEU A 10 6.34 -12.33 -18.38
N TYR A 11 6.85 -11.14 -18.08
CA TYR A 11 7.53 -10.26 -19.03
C TYR A 11 8.97 -10.02 -18.58
N ASN A 12 9.94 -10.23 -19.50
CA ASN A 12 11.35 -10.07 -19.20
C ASN A 12 11.89 -8.78 -19.86
N TYR A 13 12.40 -7.87 -19.03
CA TYR A 13 13.00 -6.60 -19.47
C TYR A 13 14.54 -6.57 -19.31
N GLY A 14 15.17 -7.72 -19.15
CA GLY A 14 16.62 -7.83 -19.00
C GLY A 14 17.11 -7.53 -17.57
N ILE A 15 16.81 -6.39 -17.02
CA ILE A 15 17.15 -6.00 -15.64
C ILE A 15 16.24 -6.64 -14.60
N CYS A 16 14.98 -6.86 -14.96
CA CYS A 16 13.99 -7.54 -14.13
C CYS A 16 12.95 -8.27 -14.98
N SER A 17 12.28 -9.24 -14.37
CA SER A 17 11.05 -9.83 -14.90
C SER A 17 9.86 -9.32 -14.10
N VAL A 18 8.75 -9.06 -14.79
CA VAL A 18 7.53 -8.46 -14.23
C VAL A 18 6.34 -9.40 -14.45
N ILE A 19 5.57 -9.67 -13.42
CA ILE A 19 4.28 -10.36 -13.52
C ILE A 19 3.21 -9.42 -12.95
N PRO A 20 2.34 -8.81 -13.77
CA PRO A 20 1.21 -8.06 -13.29
C PRO A 20 0.20 -8.98 -12.59
N VAL A 21 -0.38 -8.49 -11.50
CA VAL A 21 -1.39 -9.19 -10.70
C VAL A 21 -2.64 -8.32 -10.66
N SER A 22 -3.80 -8.86 -11.03
CA SER A 22 -5.06 -8.10 -10.89
C SER A 22 -5.38 -7.88 -9.43
N LEU A 23 -5.74 -6.64 -9.09
CA LEU A 23 -6.16 -6.23 -7.76
C LEU A 23 -7.65 -5.91 -7.73
N PHE A 24 -8.23 -5.91 -6.54
CA PHE A 24 -9.65 -5.62 -6.34
C PHE A 24 -9.84 -4.15 -5.97
N HIS A 25 -10.32 -3.36 -6.92
CA HIS A 25 -10.63 -1.95 -6.74
C HIS A 25 -11.87 -1.58 -7.58
N ASP A 26 -12.39 -0.36 -7.48
CA ASP A 26 -13.53 0.14 -8.27
C ASP A 26 -13.17 0.48 -9.73
N VAL A 27 -11.88 0.61 -10.01
CA VAL A 27 -11.31 0.72 -11.35
C VAL A 27 -10.31 -0.41 -11.59
N PRO A 28 -9.98 -0.77 -12.85
CA PRO A 28 -8.92 -1.74 -13.12
C PRO A 28 -7.60 -1.33 -12.47
N CYS A 29 -7.13 -2.14 -11.53
CA CYS A 29 -5.91 -1.88 -10.77
C CYS A 29 -5.00 -3.11 -10.78
N PHE A 30 -3.69 -2.89 -10.73
CA PHE A 30 -2.70 -3.95 -10.84
C PHE A 30 -1.59 -3.77 -9.81
N GLY A 31 -1.26 -4.88 -9.13
CA GLY A 31 0.00 -5.04 -8.42
C GLY A 31 1.04 -5.69 -9.32
N PHE A 32 2.27 -5.82 -8.81
CA PHE A 32 3.38 -6.36 -9.58
C PHE A 32 4.24 -7.28 -8.74
N LYS A 33 4.57 -8.44 -9.31
CA LYS A 33 5.66 -9.29 -8.84
C LYS A 33 6.88 -8.97 -9.68
N LEU A 34 7.91 -8.42 -9.06
CA LEU A 34 9.14 -7.99 -9.71
C LEU A 34 10.26 -8.95 -9.30
N HIS A 35 10.97 -9.53 -10.26
CA HIS A 35 12.06 -10.44 -10.02
C HIS A 35 13.35 -9.85 -10.61
N PHE A 36 14.25 -9.44 -9.74
CA PHE A 36 15.58 -8.96 -10.04
C PHE A 36 16.62 -10.09 -9.81
N LYS A 37 17.84 -9.90 -10.28
CA LYS A 37 18.95 -10.81 -9.95
C LYS A 37 19.29 -10.79 -8.45
N SER A 38 19.08 -9.65 -7.79
CA SER A 38 19.36 -9.41 -6.37
C SER A 38 18.22 -9.81 -5.43
N GLY A 39 17.01 -10.02 -5.93
CA GLY A 39 15.87 -10.34 -5.08
C GLY A 39 14.52 -10.13 -5.76
N LYS A 40 13.46 -10.37 -5.01
CA LYS A 40 12.06 -10.31 -5.48
C LYS A 40 11.29 -9.28 -4.68
N VAL A 41 10.51 -8.44 -5.37
CA VAL A 41 9.63 -7.43 -4.77
C VAL A 41 8.19 -7.72 -5.12
N PHE A 42 7.30 -7.68 -4.14
CA PHE A 42 5.86 -7.69 -4.34
C PHE A 42 5.28 -6.33 -4.01
N TYR A 43 4.67 -5.70 -4.99
CA TYR A 43 4.03 -4.39 -4.89
C TYR A 43 2.53 -4.50 -5.10
N ALA A 44 1.72 -3.99 -4.17
CA ALA A 44 0.27 -3.90 -4.31
C ALA A 44 -0.30 -2.74 -3.48
N THR A 45 -0.91 -1.78 -4.16
CA THR A 45 -1.69 -0.68 -3.58
C THR A 45 -3.03 -0.56 -4.29
N ASP A 46 -3.95 0.18 -3.72
CA ASP A 46 -5.31 0.36 -4.26
C ASP A 46 -6.03 -0.98 -4.42
N THR A 47 -6.17 -1.71 -3.31
CA THR A 47 -6.88 -2.99 -3.31
C THR A 47 -7.61 -3.24 -1.99
N GLY A 48 -8.86 -3.66 -2.07
CA GLY A 48 -9.65 -4.06 -0.89
C GLY A 48 -9.32 -5.46 -0.36
N THR A 49 -8.53 -6.25 -1.09
CA THR A 49 -8.15 -7.60 -0.65
C THR A 49 -6.94 -8.14 -1.43
N LEU A 50 -6.12 -8.92 -0.74
CA LEU A 50 -5.06 -9.75 -1.34
C LEU A 50 -5.42 -11.26 -1.30
N SER A 51 -6.69 -11.58 -1.07
CA SER A 51 -7.18 -12.97 -1.07
C SER A 51 -6.94 -13.63 -2.43
N GLY A 52 -6.47 -14.86 -2.42
CA GLY A 52 -6.13 -15.61 -3.64
C GLY A 52 -4.78 -15.23 -4.28
N ILE A 53 -4.10 -14.19 -3.79
CA ILE A 53 -2.76 -13.83 -4.23
C ILE A 53 -1.73 -14.52 -3.34
N SER A 54 -0.74 -15.17 -3.96
CA SER A 54 0.41 -15.75 -3.26
C SER A 54 1.68 -15.04 -3.68
N ALA A 55 2.45 -14.54 -2.72
CA ALA A 55 3.76 -13.92 -2.93
C ALA A 55 4.75 -14.41 -1.87
N ARG A 56 4.94 -15.75 -1.79
CA ARG A 56 5.76 -16.36 -0.75
C ARG A 56 7.25 -16.11 -0.94
N ASN A 57 7.94 -15.81 0.18
CA ASN A 57 9.39 -15.62 0.23
C ASN A 57 9.87 -14.56 -0.77
N TYR A 58 9.15 -13.43 -0.86
CA TYR A 58 9.67 -12.24 -1.50
C TYR A 58 10.58 -11.50 -0.52
N ASP A 59 11.62 -10.85 -1.05
CA ASP A 59 12.61 -10.17 -0.23
C ASP A 59 12.06 -8.84 0.29
N LEU A 60 11.21 -8.18 -0.51
CA LEU A 60 10.56 -6.93 -0.12
C LEU A 60 9.07 -6.95 -0.48
N TYR A 61 8.24 -6.52 0.47
CA TYR A 61 6.82 -6.27 0.29
C TYR A 61 6.54 -4.77 0.39
N LEU A 62 5.98 -4.20 -0.67
CA LEU A 62 5.52 -2.82 -0.75
C LEU A 62 4.00 -2.84 -0.85
N LEU A 63 3.33 -2.72 0.28
CA LEU A 63 1.90 -2.99 0.38
C LEU A 63 1.12 -1.83 0.97
N GLU A 64 -0.11 -1.69 0.50
CA GLU A 64 -1.04 -0.75 1.10
C GLU A 64 -1.36 -1.11 2.55
N ALA A 65 -1.41 -0.09 3.42
CA ALA A 65 -1.96 -0.14 4.76
C ALA A 65 -2.75 1.15 4.99
N ASN A 66 -3.89 1.28 4.31
CA ASN A 66 -4.60 2.54 4.14
C ASN A 66 -5.19 3.09 5.44
N TYR A 67 -5.70 2.21 6.31
CA TYR A 67 -6.36 2.62 7.55
C TYR A 67 -6.16 1.61 8.68
N VAL A 68 -6.35 2.10 9.91
CA VAL A 68 -6.50 1.28 11.12
C VAL A 68 -7.98 1.10 11.41
N ASP A 69 -8.42 -0.14 11.68
CA ASP A 69 -9.83 -0.51 11.78
C ASP A 69 -10.59 0.28 12.87
N GLU A 70 -9.99 0.50 14.02
CA GLU A 70 -10.58 1.27 15.12
C GLU A 70 -10.73 2.75 14.78
N GLU A 71 -9.70 3.34 14.20
CA GLU A 71 -9.67 4.77 13.84
C GLU A 71 -10.69 5.11 12.76
N ILE A 72 -10.80 4.27 11.73
CA ILE A 72 -11.77 4.51 10.66
C ILE A 72 -13.21 4.40 11.17
N ARG A 73 -13.50 3.45 12.07
CA ARG A 73 -14.82 3.30 12.70
C ARG A 73 -15.16 4.50 13.54
N GLN A 74 -14.26 4.96 14.40
CA GLN A 74 -14.46 6.16 15.20
C GLN A 74 -14.78 7.38 14.32
N ARG A 75 -14.00 7.63 13.26
CA ARG A 75 -14.27 8.72 12.32
C ARG A 75 -15.63 8.61 11.64
N MET A 76 -16.04 7.40 11.28
CA MET A 76 -17.37 7.19 10.69
C MET A 76 -18.49 7.51 11.68
N ASP A 77 -18.37 7.12 12.94
CA ASP A 77 -19.38 7.38 13.97
C ASP A 77 -19.45 8.88 14.29
N GLU A 78 -18.33 9.57 14.38
CA GLU A 78 -18.28 11.03 14.57
C GLU A 78 -18.94 11.78 13.40
N LYS A 79 -18.67 11.38 12.15
CA LYS A 79 -19.30 11.97 10.97
C LYS A 79 -20.80 11.73 10.92
N ARG A 80 -21.23 10.49 11.24
CA ARG A 80 -22.67 10.17 11.34
C ARG A 80 -23.38 11.02 12.39
N ALA A 81 -22.76 11.21 13.55
CA ALA A 81 -23.33 12.05 14.61
C ALA A 81 -23.50 13.52 14.18
N ARG A 82 -22.62 14.00 13.27
CA ARG A 82 -22.69 15.36 12.69
C ARG A 82 -23.53 15.45 11.41
N GLY A 83 -24.06 14.32 10.91
CA GLY A 83 -24.79 14.28 9.63
C GLY A 83 -23.90 14.54 8.41
N GLU A 84 -22.60 14.29 8.53
CA GLU A 84 -21.62 14.48 7.46
C GLU A 84 -21.53 13.25 6.54
N TYR A 85 -21.08 13.46 5.31
CA TYR A 85 -20.84 12.38 4.36
C TYR A 85 -19.65 11.52 4.78
N CYS A 86 -19.84 10.17 4.83
CA CYS A 86 -18.81 9.20 5.19
C CYS A 86 -18.17 8.58 3.94
N TYR A 87 -17.09 9.16 3.44
CA TYR A 87 -16.31 8.56 2.34
C TYR A 87 -15.51 7.33 2.80
N GLU A 88 -15.31 7.14 4.09
CA GLU A 88 -14.63 6.01 4.72
C GLU A 88 -15.26 4.66 4.33
N GLN A 89 -16.54 4.63 3.99
CA GLN A 89 -17.21 3.43 3.46
C GLN A 89 -16.56 2.93 2.17
N ARG A 90 -16.08 3.83 1.33
CA ARG A 90 -15.35 3.48 0.12
C ARG A 90 -13.95 2.91 0.46
N SER A 91 -13.27 3.50 1.43
CA SER A 91 -11.98 3.00 1.92
C SER A 91 -12.11 1.58 2.47
N LEU A 92 -13.10 1.31 3.31
CA LEU A 92 -13.37 -0.04 3.83
C LEU A 92 -13.61 -1.09 2.74
N LYS A 93 -14.11 -0.69 1.58
CA LYS A 93 -14.44 -1.61 0.48
C LYS A 93 -13.27 -1.85 -0.47
N TYR A 94 -12.48 -0.82 -0.74
CA TYR A 94 -11.53 -0.83 -1.85
C TYR A 94 -10.06 -0.69 -1.44
N HIS A 95 -9.79 -0.54 -0.13
CA HIS A 95 -8.45 -0.42 0.39
C HIS A 95 -8.20 -1.43 1.53
N LEU A 96 -6.94 -1.80 1.74
CA LEU A 96 -6.55 -2.69 2.83
C LEU A 96 -6.43 -1.93 4.15
N SER A 97 -6.93 -2.53 5.22
CA SER A 97 -6.52 -2.12 6.56
C SER A 97 -5.08 -2.56 6.85
N LYS A 98 -4.47 -1.90 7.84
CA LYS A 98 -3.16 -2.31 8.35
C LYS A 98 -3.19 -3.78 8.82
N ALA A 99 -4.23 -4.21 9.52
CA ALA A 99 -4.37 -5.59 9.99
C ALA A 99 -4.42 -6.61 8.84
N GLN A 100 -5.14 -6.31 7.74
CA GLN A 100 -5.17 -7.19 6.56
C GLN A 100 -3.82 -7.25 5.85
N CYS A 101 -3.08 -6.14 5.80
CA CYS A 101 -1.73 -6.08 5.26
C CYS A 101 -0.78 -6.94 6.10
N ASP A 102 -0.78 -6.78 7.43
CA ASP A 102 0.03 -7.54 8.37
C ASP A 102 -0.24 -9.05 8.23
N ASP A 103 -1.51 -9.45 8.17
CA ASP A 103 -1.92 -10.83 7.95
C ASP A 103 -1.35 -11.42 6.65
N PHE A 104 -1.34 -10.65 5.59
CA PHE A 104 -0.75 -11.09 4.32
C PHE A 104 0.76 -11.25 4.43
N ILE A 105 1.46 -10.30 5.06
CA ILE A 105 2.91 -10.35 5.30
C ILE A 105 3.25 -11.60 6.12
N VAL A 106 2.58 -11.82 7.26
CA VAL A 106 2.81 -12.98 8.13
C VAL A 106 2.64 -14.31 7.39
N LYS A 107 1.69 -14.41 6.46
CA LYS A 107 1.43 -15.63 5.69
C LYS A 107 2.42 -15.88 4.55
N ASN A 108 3.10 -14.83 4.07
CA ASN A 108 3.91 -14.89 2.84
C ASN A 108 5.39 -14.61 3.06
N ALA A 109 5.77 -13.79 4.05
CA ALA A 109 7.15 -13.39 4.29
C ALA A 109 8.02 -14.56 4.76
N GLY A 110 9.26 -14.54 4.31
CA GLY A 110 10.34 -15.41 4.82
C GLY A 110 11.13 -14.73 5.95
N PRO A 111 12.09 -15.43 6.56
CA PRO A 111 12.84 -14.91 7.71
C PRO A 111 13.65 -13.63 7.45
N MET A 112 13.99 -13.38 6.19
CA MET A 112 14.80 -12.21 5.76
C MET A 112 14.00 -11.23 4.92
N SER A 113 12.67 -11.37 4.89
CA SER A 113 11.81 -10.45 4.15
C SER A 113 11.68 -9.13 4.87
N GLU A 114 11.75 -8.05 4.11
CA GLU A 114 11.46 -6.69 4.55
C GLU A 114 10.11 -6.24 4.01
N PHE A 115 9.52 -5.22 4.63
CA PHE A 115 8.27 -4.63 4.14
C PHE A 115 8.20 -3.14 4.42
N ALA A 116 7.44 -2.44 3.58
CA ALA A 116 7.05 -1.06 3.83
C ALA A 116 5.55 -0.89 3.57
N TYR A 117 4.89 -0.13 4.45
CA TYR A 117 3.51 0.28 4.24
C TYR A 117 3.46 1.45 3.27
N LEU A 118 2.58 1.33 2.29
CA LEU A 118 2.32 2.37 1.31
C LEU A 118 0.86 2.82 1.40
N HIS A 119 0.56 3.95 0.77
CA HIS A 119 -0.80 4.47 0.65
C HIS A 119 -1.52 4.57 2.01
N CYS A 120 -0.77 4.92 3.07
CA CYS A 120 -1.32 5.13 4.39
C CYS A 120 -2.15 6.41 4.41
N HIS A 121 -3.35 6.34 4.99
CA HIS A 121 -4.13 7.55 5.24
C HIS A 121 -3.60 8.18 6.53
N VAL A 122 -2.85 9.26 6.38
CA VAL A 122 -2.42 10.08 7.51
C VAL A 122 -3.41 11.22 7.65
N ASP A 123 -4.03 11.35 8.83
CA ASP A 123 -4.84 12.51 9.13
C ASP A 123 -3.93 13.75 9.12
N ARG A 124 -4.16 14.63 8.16
CA ARG A 124 -3.46 15.91 8.13
C ARG A 124 -4.05 16.77 9.25
N GLU A 125 -3.27 16.95 10.30
CA GLU A 125 -3.59 17.97 11.30
C GLU A 125 -3.58 19.34 10.60
N ARG A 126 -4.73 19.99 10.53
CA ARG A 126 -4.78 21.39 10.10
C ARG A 126 -4.31 22.23 11.28
N HIS A 127 -3.19 22.90 11.12
CA HIS A 127 -2.82 23.95 12.05
C HIS A 127 -3.87 25.08 12.01
N GLU A 128 -4.11 25.72 13.15
CA GLU A 128 -5.06 26.83 13.27
C GLU A 128 -4.76 28.00 12.30
N ASP A 129 -3.56 28.08 11.78
CA ASP A 129 -3.11 29.05 10.76
C ASP A 129 -3.47 28.68 9.32
N GLY A 130 -4.13 27.52 9.11
CA GLY A 130 -4.52 27.04 7.78
C GLY A 130 -3.41 26.38 6.97
N THR A 131 -2.20 26.21 7.53
CA THR A 131 -1.12 25.46 6.88
C THR A 131 -1.29 23.96 7.14
N GLU A 132 -1.17 23.13 6.10
CA GLU A 132 -1.13 21.69 6.22
C GLU A 132 0.33 21.24 6.44
N SER A 133 0.65 20.70 7.63
CA SER A 133 1.91 20.00 7.83
C SER A 133 1.76 18.56 7.32
N LYS A 134 2.66 18.16 6.45
CA LYS A 134 2.82 16.76 6.07
C LYS A 134 3.80 16.15 7.09
N PRO A 135 3.39 15.15 7.90
CA PRO A 135 4.37 14.46 8.74
C PRO A 135 5.40 13.80 7.82
N LEU A 136 6.67 14.04 8.10
CA LEU A 136 7.76 13.34 7.43
C LEU A 136 7.66 11.86 7.79
N THR A 137 7.72 10.99 6.80
CA THR A 137 7.91 9.56 7.02
C THR A 137 9.32 9.33 7.59
N GLU A 138 9.54 8.25 8.33
CA GLU A 138 10.87 7.98 8.93
C GLU A 138 12.00 8.08 7.91
N TRP A 139 11.81 7.55 6.68
CA TRP A 139 12.82 7.63 5.62
C TRP A 139 13.05 9.06 5.08
N GLU A 140 12.03 9.95 5.11
CA GLU A 140 12.18 11.37 4.73
C GLU A 140 12.97 12.14 5.81
N GLN A 141 12.90 11.72 7.08
CA GLN A 141 13.71 12.25 8.18
C GLN A 141 15.18 11.87 8.01
N ASP A 142 15.46 10.59 7.71
CA ASP A 142 16.82 10.09 7.47
C ASP A 142 17.50 10.82 6.28
N VAL A 143 16.76 11.05 5.18
CA VAL A 143 17.28 11.79 4.01
C VAL A 143 17.53 13.27 4.33
N ALA A 144 16.71 13.88 5.20
CA ALA A 144 16.91 15.29 5.60
C ALA A 144 18.16 15.45 6.47
N GLU A 145 18.48 14.48 7.33
CA GLU A 145 19.69 14.50 8.17
C GLU A 145 20.98 14.26 7.37
N GLU A 146 20.92 13.49 6.25
CA GLU A 146 22.08 13.25 5.37
C GLU A 146 22.39 14.42 4.41
N SER A 147 21.50 15.39 4.23
CA SER A 147 21.67 16.50 3.28
C SER A 147 22.42 17.72 3.84
N ASP A 148 22.84 17.71 5.09
CA ASP A 148 23.59 18.80 5.75
C ASP A 148 25.14 18.63 5.64
N TRP A 149 25.63 18.20 4.44
CA TRP A 149 27.08 18.17 4.11
C TRP A 149 27.42 19.08 2.94
#